data_9b71124a32c74cfe46576fe74b8bd891
#
_entry.id   9b71124a32c74cfe46576fe74b8bd891
#
_cell.length_a   1.000
_cell.length_b   1.000
_cell.length_c   1.000
_cell.angle_alpha   90.00
_cell.angle_beta   90.00
_cell.angle_gamma   90.00
#
_symmetry.space_group_name_H-M   'P 1'
#
loop_
_entity.id
_entity.type
_entity.pdbx_description
1 polymer ?
#
loop_
_entity_poly.entity_id
_entity_poly.type
_entity_poly.pdbx_seq_one_letter_code
_entity_poly.pdbx_strand_id
1 'polypeptide(L)'
;PPLKLYAQGAVLMDATSGRVLYSKNGEEQLPMASTTKIMTLLVALENSNPEDVVTVSKTAVSEEGSSAYLKPGARITMRDLCYGLMLNSGNDAAVAIAEHISETTDDFAEFMNDTAKRTGILNTHFVNPNGLHDDNHFTTASDLARLTRYALQNDTFREIVSSGMYTSTMLMPDGTIQNVEYINHNRLLKELDGCIGVKTGFTKTAGRCLVSAVNRNGAE
;
A
#
# COMPACT_ATOMS: atom_id res chain seq x y z
N PRO A 1 29.02 14.23 9.38
CA PRO A 1 28.76 14.77 8.06
C PRO A 1 27.25 14.67 7.77
N PRO A 2 26.66 15.68 7.08
CA PRO A 2 25.25 15.60 6.72
C PRO A 2 25.00 14.39 5.82
N LEU A 3 23.88 13.68 6.05
CA LEU A 3 23.46 12.57 5.21
C LEU A 3 23.25 13.07 3.78
N LYS A 4 23.99 12.50 2.82
CA LYS A 4 23.78 12.77 1.39
C LYS A 4 22.66 11.87 0.89
N LEU A 5 21.42 12.34 0.94
CA LEU A 5 20.27 11.65 0.36
C LEU A 5 19.94 12.24 -1.02
N TYR A 6 19.80 11.36 -2.02
CA TYR A 6 19.38 11.75 -3.37
C TYR A 6 17.87 11.94 -3.48
N ALA A 7 17.10 11.39 -2.52
CA ALA A 7 15.64 11.56 -2.47
C ALA A 7 15.27 13.05 -2.44
N GLN A 8 14.21 13.45 -3.15
CA GLN A 8 13.67 14.81 -3.17
C GLN A 8 13.08 15.14 -1.79
N GLY A 9 12.23 14.29 -1.24
CA GLY A 9 11.71 14.36 0.12
C GLY A 9 12.07 13.10 0.93
N ALA A 10 12.40 13.26 2.22
CA ALA A 10 12.69 12.15 3.12
C ALA A 10 12.43 12.52 4.58
N VAL A 11 11.84 11.58 5.33
CA VAL A 11 11.60 11.71 6.77
C VAL A 11 12.04 10.44 7.47
N LEU A 12 12.68 10.58 8.62
CA LEU A 12 12.88 9.52 9.62
C LEU A 12 12.07 9.88 10.85
N MET A 13 11.21 8.99 11.28
CA MET A 13 10.33 9.16 12.43
C MET A 13 10.53 8.01 13.43
N ASP A 14 10.56 8.32 14.71
CA ASP A 14 10.41 7.35 15.78
C ASP A 14 8.94 6.92 15.86
N ALA A 15 8.65 5.66 15.57
CA ALA A 15 7.27 5.20 15.47
C ALA A 15 6.57 5.14 16.84
N THR A 16 7.30 4.98 17.94
CA THR A 16 6.74 4.97 19.30
C THR A 16 6.21 6.34 19.69
N SER A 17 7.03 7.37 19.55
CA SER A 17 6.68 8.74 19.98
C SER A 17 6.04 9.60 18.88
N GLY A 18 6.22 9.25 17.61
CA GLY A 18 5.86 10.08 16.46
C GLY A 18 6.82 11.25 16.24
N ARG A 19 7.96 11.29 16.95
CA ARG A 19 8.94 12.37 16.81
C ARG A 19 9.71 12.22 15.50
N VAL A 20 9.78 13.30 14.72
CA VAL A 20 10.64 13.38 13.53
C VAL A 20 12.11 13.54 13.96
N LEU A 21 12.95 12.61 13.58
CA LEU A 21 14.38 12.57 13.87
C LEU A 21 15.21 13.21 12.77
N TYR A 22 14.73 13.13 11.53
CA TYR A 22 15.35 13.75 10.36
C TYR A 22 14.27 14.12 9.35
N SER A 23 14.44 15.27 8.70
CA SER A 23 13.57 15.74 7.62
C SER A 23 14.39 16.44 6.54
N LYS A 24 14.12 16.06 5.30
CA LYS A 24 14.54 16.77 4.09
C LYS A 24 13.31 16.99 3.24
N ASN A 25 12.89 18.25 3.05
CA ASN A 25 11.67 18.59 2.29
C ASN A 25 10.46 17.73 2.71
N GLY A 26 10.35 17.44 4.02
CA GLY A 26 9.38 16.47 4.55
C GLY A 26 7.92 16.86 4.34
N GLU A 27 7.65 18.15 4.17
CA GLU A 27 6.31 18.72 3.96
C GLU A 27 6.05 19.10 2.48
N GLU A 28 7.00 18.82 1.55
CA GLU A 28 6.81 19.03 0.13
C GLU A 28 5.81 18.03 -0.43
N GLN A 29 4.80 18.50 -1.15
CA GLN A 29 3.83 17.65 -1.83
C GLN A 29 4.48 17.01 -3.07
N LEU A 30 4.50 15.69 -3.09
CA LEU A 30 5.16 14.90 -4.12
C LEU A 30 4.24 13.75 -4.57
N PRO A 31 4.34 13.33 -5.84
CA PRO A 31 3.67 12.12 -6.29
C PRO A 31 4.25 10.90 -5.56
N MET A 32 3.39 9.98 -5.16
CA MET A 32 3.73 8.91 -4.22
C MET A 32 3.82 7.51 -4.84
N ALA A 33 3.42 7.34 -6.11
CA ALA A 33 3.36 6.04 -6.78
C ALA A 33 2.63 4.99 -5.91
N SER A 34 3.04 3.73 -5.99
CA SER A 34 2.41 2.62 -5.24
C SER A 34 2.58 2.67 -3.72
N THR A 35 3.22 3.69 -3.13
CA THR A 35 3.12 3.88 -1.67
C THR A 35 1.70 4.29 -1.25
N THR A 36 0.87 4.75 -2.19
CA THR A 36 -0.60 4.88 -2.07
C THR A 36 -1.26 3.66 -1.45
N LYS A 37 -0.78 2.45 -1.79
CA LYS A 37 -1.38 1.18 -1.36
C LYS A 37 -1.29 0.93 0.15
N ILE A 38 -0.49 1.71 0.88
CA ILE A 38 -0.52 1.75 2.35
C ILE A 38 -1.89 2.21 2.83
N MET A 39 -2.43 3.29 2.23
CA MET A 39 -3.78 3.77 2.54
C MET A 39 -4.85 2.79 2.06
N THR A 40 -4.69 2.24 0.86
CA THR A 40 -5.63 1.26 0.30
C THR A 40 -5.76 0.03 1.20
N LEU A 41 -4.64 -0.53 1.66
CA LEU A 41 -4.65 -1.64 2.62
C LEU A 41 -5.31 -1.25 3.94
N LEU A 42 -5.00 -0.08 4.49
CA LEU A 42 -5.59 0.41 5.73
C LEU A 42 -7.12 0.50 5.62
N VAL A 43 -7.61 1.16 4.56
CA VAL A 43 -9.06 1.28 4.31
C VAL A 43 -9.71 -0.10 4.12
N ALA A 44 -9.06 -1.01 3.41
CA ALA A 44 -9.54 -2.38 3.23
C ALA A 44 -9.71 -3.10 4.57
N LEU A 45 -8.70 -3.05 5.44
CA LEU A 45 -8.72 -3.72 6.75
C LEU A 45 -9.73 -3.10 7.73
N GLU A 46 -10.05 -1.82 7.57
CA GLU A 46 -11.03 -1.14 8.42
C GLU A 46 -12.49 -1.33 7.95
N ASN A 47 -12.72 -1.64 6.66
CA ASN A 47 -14.06 -1.64 6.06
C ASN A 47 -14.49 -2.98 5.45
N SER A 48 -13.70 -4.05 5.60
CA SER A 48 -14.04 -5.38 5.10
C SER A 48 -13.58 -6.48 6.04
N ASN A 49 -14.10 -7.71 5.80
CA ASN A 49 -13.65 -8.89 6.51
C ASN A 49 -12.58 -9.61 5.67
N PRO A 50 -11.47 -10.10 6.24
CA PRO A 50 -10.47 -10.88 5.50
C PRO A 50 -11.04 -12.08 4.73
N GLU A 51 -12.14 -12.66 5.20
CA GLU A 51 -12.80 -13.82 4.57
C GLU A 51 -13.87 -13.44 3.55
N ASP A 52 -14.12 -12.13 3.31
CA ASP A 52 -15.04 -11.70 2.25
C ASP A 52 -14.57 -12.22 0.91
N VAL A 53 -15.50 -12.73 0.12
CA VAL A 53 -15.22 -13.27 -1.21
C VAL A 53 -15.53 -12.23 -2.27
N VAL A 54 -14.50 -11.75 -2.94
CA VAL A 54 -14.57 -10.75 -4.00
C VAL A 54 -14.64 -11.43 -5.35
N THR A 55 -15.59 -11.03 -6.20
CA THR A 55 -15.61 -11.43 -7.61
C THR A 55 -14.86 -10.38 -8.44
N VAL A 56 -13.79 -10.82 -9.08
CA VAL A 56 -12.91 -9.93 -9.83
C VAL A 56 -13.60 -9.43 -11.10
N SER A 57 -13.69 -8.12 -11.24
CA SER A 57 -14.28 -7.45 -12.41
C SER A 57 -13.34 -7.46 -13.63
N LYS A 58 -13.88 -7.18 -14.81
CA LYS A 58 -13.08 -6.93 -16.02
C LYS A 58 -12.31 -5.62 -15.90
N THR A 59 -12.88 -4.62 -15.25
CA THR A 59 -12.26 -3.31 -15.00
C THR A 59 -10.98 -3.50 -14.18
N ALA A 60 -11.05 -4.20 -13.05
CA ALA A 60 -9.88 -4.46 -12.22
C ALA A 60 -8.73 -5.14 -13.00
N VAL A 61 -9.05 -6.15 -13.81
CA VAL A 61 -8.02 -6.88 -14.60
C VAL A 61 -7.44 -6.04 -15.73
N SER A 62 -8.16 -5.03 -16.24
CA SER A 62 -7.67 -4.14 -17.29
C SER A 62 -6.76 -3.03 -16.78
N GLU A 63 -6.61 -2.90 -15.47
CA GLU A 63 -5.79 -1.84 -14.86
C GLU A 63 -4.32 -2.01 -15.23
N GLU A 64 -3.69 -0.92 -15.69
CA GLU A 64 -2.31 -0.94 -16.14
C GLU A 64 -1.28 -1.01 -15.00
N GLY A 65 -0.07 -1.42 -15.31
CA GLY A 65 1.07 -1.44 -14.40
C GLY A 65 1.27 -2.78 -13.70
N SER A 66 1.67 -2.74 -12.41
CA SER A 66 1.94 -3.97 -11.64
C SER A 66 0.65 -4.75 -11.36
N SER A 67 0.71 -6.07 -11.44
CA SER A 67 -0.47 -6.94 -11.35
C SER A 67 -0.29 -8.03 -10.28
N ALA A 68 -1.38 -8.38 -9.61
CA ALA A 68 -1.53 -9.60 -8.81
C ALA A 68 -1.98 -10.79 -9.68
N TYR A 69 -2.02 -10.63 -11.00
CA TYR A 69 -2.41 -11.63 -11.99
C TYR A 69 -3.83 -12.16 -11.83
N LEU A 70 -4.74 -11.31 -11.38
CA LEU A 70 -6.15 -11.62 -11.23
C LEU A 70 -6.79 -12.00 -12.57
N LYS A 71 -7.88 -12.78 -12.49
CA LYS A 71 -8.62 -13.20 -13.68
C LYS A 71 -10.08 -12.73 -13.60
N PRO A 72 -10.65 -12.24 -14.71
CA PRO A 72 -12.02 -11.74 -14.68
C PRO A 72 -13.00 -12.86 -14.35
N GLY A 73 -13.92 -12.57 -13.41
CA GLY A 73 -14.91 -13.51 -12.91
C GLY A 73 -14.38 -14.54 -11.90
N ALA A 74 -13.08 -14.55 -11.60
CA ALA A 74 -12.54 -15.36 -10.53
C ALA A 74 -13.03 -14.85 -9.16
N ARG A 75 -13.15 -15.75 -8.20
CA ARG A 75 -13.49 -15.44 -6.80
C ARG A 75 -12.24 -15.60 -5.94
N ILE A 76 -11.95 -14.59 -5.15
CA ILE A 76 -10.74 -14.51 -4.31
C ILE A 76 -11.10 -13.89 -2.96
N THR A 77 -10.41 -14.26 -1.89
CA THR A 77 -10.65 -13.65 -0.59
C THR A 77 -10.08 -12.24 -0.50
N MET A 78 -10.65 -11.39 0.36
CA MET A 78 -10.10 -10.06 0.65
C MET A 78 -8.67 -10.17 1.20
N ARG A 79 -8.39 -11.19 2.02
CA ARG A 79 -7.04 -11.51 2.50
C ARG A 79 -6.05 -11.70 1.35
N ASP A 80 -6.38 -12.56 0.39
CA ASP A 80 -5.54 -12.83 -0.78
C ASP A 80 -5.31 -11.57 -1.62
N LEU A 81 -6.36 -10.74 -1.80
CA LEU A 81 -6.25 -9.45 -2.48
C LEU A 81 -5.28 -8.50 -1.76
N CYS A 82 -5.36 -8.40 -0.42
CA CYS A 82 -4.46 -7.57 0.37
C CYS A 82 -2.99 -8.00 0.24
N TYR A 83 -2.72 -9.30 0.19
CA TYR A 83 -1.37 -9.81 -0.09
C TYR A 83 -0.92 -9.48 -1.51
N GLY A 84 -1.76 -9.67 -2.53
CA GLY A 84 -1.46 -9.29 -3.92
C GLY A 84 -1.22 -7.79 -4.08
N LEU A 85 -2.01 -6.97 -3.38
CA LEU A 85 -1.87 -5.51 -3.30
C LEU A 85 -0.48 -5.10 -2.80
N MET A 86 -0.01 -5.69 -1.71
CA MET A 86 1.21 -5.23 -1.05
C MET A 86 2.47 -5.91 -1.59
N LEU A 87 2.48 -7.21 -1.79
CA LEU A 87 3.66 -7.96 -2.21
C LEU A 87 4.00 -7.75 -3.69
N ASN A 88 3.02 -7.97 -4.56
CA ASN A 88 3.18 -7.78 -6.01
C ASN A 88 2.85 -6.34 -6.45
N SER A 89 2.41 -5.49 -5.53
CA SER A 89 1.97 -4.13 -5.88
C SER A 89 0.82 -4.09 -6.90
N GLY A 90 -0.09 -5.11 -6.86
CA GLY A 90 -1.15 -5.29 -7.84
C GLY A 90 -2.10 -4.10 -7.95
N ASN A 91 -2.16 -3.47 -9.14
CA ASN A 91 -3.11 -2.42 -9.42
C ASN A 91 -4.51 -3.01 -9.61
N ASP A 92 -4.58 -4.19 -10.24
CA ASP A 92 -5.78 -5.02 -10.34
C ASP A 92 -6.37 -5.36 -8.96
N ALA A 93 -5.53 -5.71 -7.99
CA ALA A 93 -5.97 -5.97 -6.62
C ALA A 93 -6.48 -4.69 -5.94
N ALA A 94 -5.83 -3.54 -6.18
CA ALA A 94 -6.28 -2.26 -5.63
C ALA A 94 -7.69 -1.87 -6.14
N VAL A 95 -7.94 -2.04 -7.44
CA VAL A 95 -9.25 -1.77 -8.04
C VAL A 95 -10.30 -2.77 -7.55
N ALA A 96 -9.98 -4.07 -7.49
CA ALA A 96 -10.91 -5.09 -6.99
C ALA A 96 -11.32 -4.85 -5.52
N ILE A 97 -10.39 -4.40 -4.68
CA ILE A 97 -10.67 -3.99 -3.29
C ILE A 97 -11.60 -2.78 -3.27
N ALA A 98 -11.30 -1.75 -4.07
CA ALA A 98 -12.09 -0.53 -4.14
C ALA A 98 -13.53 -0.81 -4.57
N GLU A 99 -13.71 -1.55 -5.67
CA GLU A 99 -15.04 -1.94 -6.18
C GLU A 99 -15.86 -2.77 -5.18
N HIS A 100 -15.20 -3.59 -4.35
CA HIS A 100 -15.90 -4.38 -3.33
C HIS A 100 -16.41 -3.53 -2.15
N ILE A 101 -15.65 -2.51 -1.75
CA ILE A 101 -15.96 -1.69 -0.57
C ILE A 101 -16.91 -0.53 -0.91
N SER A 102 -16.77 0.07 -2.10
CA SER A 102 -17.41 1.34 -2.44
C SER A 102 -18.03 1.39 -3.85
N GLU A 103 -18.13 0.25 -4.54
CA GLU A 103 -18.65 0.12 -5.90
C GLU A 103 -17.80 0.80 -6.99
N THR A 104 -17.20 1.96 -6.71
CA THR A 104 -16.32 2.67 -7.65
C THR A 104 -14.97 3.05 -7.04
N THR A 105 -13.96 3.25 -7.89
CA THR A 105 -12.64 3.73 -7.43
C THR A 105 -12.68 5.18 -6.95
N ASP A 106 -13.60 5.99 -7.48
CA ASP A 106 -13.76 7.40 -7.08
C ASP A 106 -14.35 7.48 -5.67
N ASP A 107 -15.42 6.73 -5.38
CA ASP A 107 -15.99 6.63 -4.02
C ASP A 107 -14.97 6.08 -3.03
N PHE A 108 -14.14 5.11 -3.46
CA PHE A 108 -13.06 4.60 -2.62
C PHE A 108 -12.00 5.66 -2.31
N ALA A 109 -11.69 6.53 -3.27
CA ALA A 109 -10.77 7.65 -3.05
C ALA A 109 -11.33 8.63 -2.00
N GLU A 110 -12.66 8.82 -1.93
CA GLU A 110 -13.30 9.59 -0.85
C GLU A 110 -13.07 8.93 0.51
N PHE A 111 -13.24 7.59 0.63
CA PHE A 111 -12.90 6.85 1.86
C PHE A 111 -11.43 7.03 2.26
N MET A 112 -10.51 7.00 1.28
CA MET A 112 -9.08 7.23 1.53
C MET A 112 -8.85 8.65 2.06
N ASN A 113 -9.47 9.67 1.46
CA ASN A 113 -9.33 11.07 1.88
C ASN A 113 -9.97 11.33 3.26
N ASP A 114 -11.10 10.72 3.57
CA ASP A 114 -11.72 10.82 4.89
C ASP A 114 -10.88 10.11 5.97
N THR A 115 -10.28 8.96 5.63
CA THR A 115 -9.31 8.30 6.51
C THR A 115 -8.07 9.17 6.74
N ALA A 116 -7.56 9.85 5.69
CA ALA A 116 -6.45 10.79 5.82
C ALA A 116 -6.79 11.92 6.81
N LYS A 117 -7.94 12.56 6.68
CA LYS A 117 -8.41 13.61 7.59
C LYS A 117 -8.51 13.08 9.03
N ARG A 118 -9.14 11.93 9.25
CA ARG A 118 -9.35 11.29 10.56
C ARG A 118 -8.04 10.94 11.24
N THR A 119 -7.01 10.58 10.47
CA THR A 119 -5.68 10.19 10.97
C THR A 119 -4.70 11.36 11.06
N GLY A 120 -5.15 12.60 10.75
CA GLY A 120 -4.32 13.80 10.82
C GLY A 120 -3.31 13.96 9.69
N ILE A 121 -3.55 13.32 8.56
CA ILE A 121 -2.75 13.40 7.34
C ILE A 121 -3.39 14.44 6.44
N LEU A 122 -2.89 15.69 6.50
CA LEU A 122 -3.60 16.86 5.98
C LEU A 122 -3.00 17.43 4.69
N ASN A 123 -1.77 17.03 4.33
CA ASN A 123 -1.09 17.47 3.11
C ASN A 123 -1.04 16.35 2.06
N THR A 124 -2.07 15.52 2.05
CA THR A 124 -2.20 14.34 1.18
C THR A 124 -3.57 14.35 0.52
N HIS A 125 -3.61 13.97 -0.74
CA HIS A 125 -4.86 13.79 -1.48
C HIS A 125 -4.76 12.55 -2.37
N PHE A 126 -5.80 11.72 -2.31
CA PHE A 126 -5.92 10.49 -3.09
C PHE A 126 -7.01 10.64 -4.15
N VAL A 127 -6.73 10.22 -5.39
CA VAL A 127 -7.72 10.17 -6.48
C VAL A 127 -7.88 8.75 -7.04
N ASN A 128 -7.02 7.82 -6.63
CA ASN A 128 -7.13 6.42 -7.04
C ASN A 128 -6.52 5.48 -5.97
N PRO A 129 -6.87 4.18 -5.96
CA PRO A 129 -6.39 3.24 -4.96
C PRO A 129 -5.01 2.64 -5.24
N ASN A 130 -4.43 2.84 -6.42
CA ASN A 130 -3.23 2.12 -6.89
C ASN A 130 -1.97 2.97 -6.95
N GLY A 131 -2.08 4.29 -7.08
CA GLY A 131 -0.96 5.23 -7.16
C GLY A 131 -0.49 5.52 -8.58
N LEU A 132 -1.31 5.28 -9.60
CA LEU A 132 -1.11 5.83 -10.93
C LEU A 132 -1.13 7.36 -10.85
N HIS A 133 -0.35 7.97 -11.74
CA HIS A 133 -0.11 9.41 -11.65
C HIS A 133 -1.35 10.21 -12.03
N ASP A 134 -1.66 11.17 -11.17
CA ASP A 134 -2.58 12.29 -11.39
C ASP A 134 -2.01 13.51 -10.66
N ASP A 135 -2.18 14.70 -11.21
CA ASP A 135 -1.65 15.95 -10.62
C ASP A 135 -2.27 16.25 -9.24
N ASN A 136 -3.48 15.74 -8.98
CA ASN A 136 -4.17 15.85 -7.69
C ASN A 136 -3.87 14.67 -6.76
N HIS A 137 -3.01 13.71 -7.16
CA HIS A 137 -2.64 12.55 -6.36
C HIS A 137 -1.26 12.74 -5.75
N PHE A 138 -1.22 13.26 -4.54
CA PHE A 138 0.04 13.65 -3.88
C PHE A 138 0.03 13.38 -2.38
N THR A 139 1.22 13.34 -1.81
CA THR A 139 1.45 13.25 -0.36
C THR A 139 2.74 13.99 0.01
N THR A 140 3.06 14.01 1.31
CA THR A 140 4.36 14.43 1.82
C THR A 140 5.08 13.25 2.49
N ALA A 141 6.41 13.33 2.60
CA ALA A 141 7.16 12.29 3.31
C ALA A 141 6.77 12.21 4.79
N SER A 142 6.41 13.34 5.40
CA SER A 142 5.90 13.41 6.77
C SER A 142 4.54 12.71 6.91
N ASP A 143 3.63 12.94 5.98
CA ASP A 143 2.30 12.33 6.01
C ASP A 143 2.37 10.82 5.77
N LEU A 144 3.23 10.36 4.84
CA LEU A 144 3.45 8.92 4.65
C LEU A 144 4.03 8.24 5.90
N ALA A 145 4.93 8.91 6.61
CA ALA A 145 5.47 8.39 7.87
C ALA A 145 4.38 8.31 8.95
N ARG A 146 3.52 9.34 9.09
CA ARG A 146 2.38 9.35 10.02
C ARG A 146 1.36 8.27 9.69
N LEU A 147 0.98 8.16 8.40
CA LEU A 147 0.08 7.11 7.90
C LEU A 147 0.60 5.72 8.24
N THR A 148 1.88 5.48 7.93
CA THR A 148 2.51 4.18 8.17
C THR A 148 2.55 3.85 9.65
N ARG A 149 2.91 4.83 10.50
CA ARG A 149 2.89 4.68 11.95
C ARG A 149 1.50 4.30 12.47
N TYR A 150 0.45 4.91 11.94
CA TYR A 150 -0.94 4.58 12.29
C TYR A 150 -1.30 3.15 11.81
N ALA A 151 -1.02 2.83 10.56
CA ALA A 151 -1.33 1.54 9.96
C ALA A 151 -0.61 0.36 10.65
N LEU A 152 0.62 0.57 11.10
CA LEU A 152 1.40 -0.43 11.83
C LEU A 152 0.85 -0.77 13.23
N GLN A 153 -0.16 -0.07 13.74
CA GLN A 153 -0.89 -0.46 14.96
C GLN A 153 -1.84 -1.63 14.71
N ASN A 154 -2.17 -1.93 13.45
CA ASN A 154 -2.99 -3.06 13.07
C ASN A 154 -2.10 -4.30 12.84
N ASP A 155 -2.32 -5.37 13.60
CA ASP A 155 -1.52 -6.59 13.52
C ASP A 155 -1.59 -7.27 12.16
N THR A 156 -2.77 -7.27 11.51
CA THR A 156 -2.95 -7.83 10.16
C THR A 156 -2.18 -7.01 9.11
N PHE A 157 -2.17 -5.67 9.26
CA PHE A 157 -1.34 -4.82 8.41
C PHE A 157 0.15 -5.19 8.55
N ARG A 158 0.64 -5.31 9.79
CA ARG A 158 2.04 -5.74 10.07
C ARG A 158 2.36 -7.09 9.45
N GLU A 159 1.49 -8.07 9.63
CA GLU A 159 1.64 -9.42 9.07
C GLU A 159 1.82 -9.36 7.55
N ILE A 160 0.92 -8.66 6.84
CA ILE A 160 0.94 -8.57 5.37
C ILE A 160 2.21 -7.90 4.89
N VAL A 161 2.57 -6.71 5.42
CA VAL A 161 3.70 -5.93 4.90
C VAL A 161 5.06 -6.54 5.24
N SER A 162 5.15 -7.36 6.29
CA SER A 162 6.37 -8.07 6.69
C SER A 162 6.56 -9.42 5.98
N SER A 163 5.52 -9.91 5.29
CA SER A 163 5.59 -11.18 4.58
C SER A 163 6.48 -11.08 3.36
N GLY A 164 7.44 -12.00 3.24
CA GLY A 164 8.34 -12.08 2.09
C GLY A 164 7.69 -12.73 0.87
N MET A 165 6.75 -13.66 1.12
CA MET A 165 6.06 -14.46 0.10
C MET A 165 4.68 -14.89 0.63
N TYR A 166 3.73 -15.06 -0.28
CA TYR A 166 2.39 -15.56 0.01
C TYR A 166 1.82 -16.30 -1.19
N THR A 167 1.15 -17.42 -0.97
CA THR A 167 0.42 -18.17 -2.02
C THR A 167 -1.07 -17.84 -1.92
N SER A 168 -1.58 -17.14 -2.91
CA SER A 168 -2.99 -16.81 -3.06
C SER A 168 -3.72 -17.90 -3.82
N THR A 169 -5.01 -18.06 -3.54
CA THR A 169 -5.89 -19.04 -4.18
C THR A 169 -7.10 -18.35 -4.81
N MET A 170 -7.31 -18.59 -6.10
CA MET A 170 -8.49 -18.11 -6.84
C MET A 170 -9.36 -19.27 -7.30
N LEU A 171 -10.66 -19.17 -7.09
CA LEU A 171 -11.66 -20.06 -7.70
C LEU A 171 -12.08 -19.45 -9.04
N MET A 172 -11.76 -20.15 -10.11
CA MET A 172 -12.05 -19.72 -11.47
C MET A 172 -13.52 -19.92 -11.85
N PRO A 173 -14.07 -19.20 -12.85
CA PRO A 173 -15.46 -19.37 -13.29
C PRO A 173 -15.85 -20.77 -13.76
N ASP A 174 -14.89 -21.54 -14.22
CA ASP A 174 -15.07 -22.94 -14.64
C ASP A 174 -15.01 -23.95 -13.48
N GLY A 175 -14.87 -23.46 -12.24
CA GLY A 175 -14.75 -24.25 -11.02
C GLY A 175 -13.35 -24.77 -10.72
N THR A 176 -12.36 -24.46 -11.55
CA THR A 176 -10.96 -24.83 -11.26
C THR A 176 -10.34 -23.90 -10.22
N ILE A 177 -9.31 -24.38 -9.53
CA ILE A 177 -8.53 -23.60 -8.57
C ILE A 177 -7.21 -23.20 -9.19
N GLN A 178 -6.88 -21.92 -9.14
CA GLN A 178 -5.58 -21.39 -9.55
C GLN A 178 -4.85 -20.80 -8.35
N ASN A 179 -3.60 -21.23 -8.14
CA ASN A 179 -2.72 -20.65 -7.15
C ASN A 179 -1.75 -19.66 -7.82
N VAL A 180 -1.49 -18.53 -7.14
CA VAL A 180 -0.52 -17.53 -7.57
C VAL A 180 0.39 -17.22 -6.40
N GLU A 181 1.70 -17.29 -6.63
CA GLU A 181 2.70 -16.91 -5.64
C GLU A 181 3.02 -15.42 -5.76
N TYR A 182 2.89 -14.68 -4.66
CA TYR A 182 3.28 -13.29 -4.54
C TYR A 182 4.61 -13.19 -3.81
N ILE A 183 5.55 -12.43 -4.38
CA ILE A 183 6.87 -12.19 -3.79
C ILE A 183 7.02 -10.72 -3.48
N ASN A 184 7.35 -10.39 -2.24
CA ASN A 184 7.48 -9.00 -1.82
C ASN A 184 8.66 -8.31 -2.52
N HIS A 185 8.37 -7.21 -3.21
CA HIS A 185 9.36 -6.40 -3.94
C HIS A 185 10.27 -5.58 -3.01
N ASN A 186 9.97 -5.51 -1.70
CA ASN A 186 10.79 -4.80 -0.74
C ASN A 186 12.02 -5.63 -0.33
N ARG A 187 13.13 -5.39 -1.01
CA ARG A 187 14.39 -6.08 -0.76
C ARG A 187 14.94 -5.88 0.67
N LEU A 188 14.57 -4.77 1.33
CA LEU A 188 15.02 -4.48 2.68
C LEU A 188 14.54 -5.52 3.71
N LEU A 189 13.45 -6.25 3.45
CA LEU A 189 13.02 -7.38 4.28
C LEU A 189 14.10 -8.48 4.41
N LYS A 190 14.99 -8.60 3.41
CA LYS A 190 16.10 -9.58 3.39
C LYS A 190 17.45 -8.94 3.70
N GLU A 191 17.63 -7.65 3.38
CA GLU A 191 18.93 -6.99 3.41
C GLU A 191 19.16 -6.16 4.68
N LEU A 192 18.08 -5.75 5.37
CA LEU A 192 18.16 -4.90 6.54
C LEU A 192 17.62 -5.64 7.77
N ASP A 193 18.47 -5.93 8.71
CA ASP A 193 18.09 -6.56 9.97
C ASP A 193 17.05 -5.73 10.73
N GLY A 194 15.99 -6.39 11.21
CA GLY A 194 14.86 -5.75 11.89
C GLY A 194 13.86 -5.07 10.95
N CYS A 195 14.02 -5.13 9.63
CA CYS A 195 13.04 -4.56 8.70
C CYS A 195 11.71 -5.34 8.77
N ILE A 196 10.61 -4.61 8.95
CA ILE A 196 9.24 -5.15 9.05
C ILE A 196 8.33 -4.69 7.91
N GLY A 197 8.85 -4.08 6.87
CA GLY A 197 8.08 -3.64 5.70
C GLY A 197 8.63 -2.35 5.12
N VAL A 198 7.87 -1.55 4.35
CA VAL A 198 6.41 -1.56 4.21
C VAL A 198 6.02 -1.62 2.73
N LYS A 199 6.42 -0.58 1.92
CA LYS A 199 6.01 -0.51 0.51
C LYS A 199 7.03 0.19 -0.36
N THR A 200 7.25 -0.36 -1.56
CA THR A 200 7.98 0.27 -2.65
C THR A 200 7.01 0.89 -3.66
N GLY A 201 7.45 1.88 -4.41
CA GLY A 201 6.69 2.48 -5.49
C GLY A 201 7.59 3.01 -6.60
N PHE A 202 7.04 3.06 -7.82
CA PHE A 202 7.70 3.68 -8.95
C PHE A 202 6.69 4.12 -10.01
N THR A 203 6.78 5.37 -10.43
CA THR A 203 6.25 5.87 -11.70
C THR A 203 7.32 6.74 -12.35
N LYS A 204 7.16 7.06 -13.64
CA LYS A 204 8.10 7.97 -14.31
C LYS A 204 8.13 9.36 -13.65
N THR A 205 6.98 9.82 -13.18
CA THR A 205 6.83 11.14 -12.53
C THR A 205 7.36 11.15 -11.10
N ALA A 206 6.99 10.14 -10.29
CA ALA A 206 7.38 10.07 -8.88
C ALA A 206 8.85 9.65 -8.68
N GLY A 207 9.43 8.96 -9.66
CA GLY A 207 10.69 8.26 -9.44
C GLY A 207 10.52 7.07 -8.48
N ARG A 208 11.57 6.70 -7.78
CA ARG A 208 11.56 5.60 -6.81
C ARG A 208 11.09 6.08 -5.44
N CYS A 209 10.02 5.49 -4.95
CA CYS A 209 9.45 5.74 -3.63
C CYS A 209 9.64 4.51 -2.74
N LEU A 210 9.89 4.75 -1.45
CA LEU A 210 10.06 3.70 -0.45
C LEU A 210 9.53 4.19 0.89
N VAL A 211 8.72 3.36 1.52
CA VAL A 211 8.40 3.45 2.94
C VAL A 211 8.94 2.20 3.61
N SER A 212 9.71 2.36 4.65
CA SER A 212 10.29 1.25 5.42
C SER A 212 10.08 1.47 6.91
N ALA A 213 9.85 0.38 7.63
CA ALA A 213 9.81 0.35 9.09
C ALA A 213 10.82 -0.69 9.58
N VAL A 214 11.50 -0.37 10.68
CA VAL A 214 12.55 -1.21 11.26
C VAL A 214 12.36 -1.25 12.77
N ASN A 215 12.33 -2.46 13.33
CA ASN A 215 12.33 -2.66 14.77
C ASN A 215 13.68 -3.25 15.20
N ARG A 216 14.41 -2.52 16.05
CA ARG A 216 15.66 -2.99 16.63
C ARG A 216 15.73 -2.70 18.11
N ASN A 217 15.98 -3.73 18.93
CA ASN A 217 16.14 -3.60 20.37
C ASN A 217 14.96 -2.87 21.05
N GLY A 218 13.75 -3.06 20.53
CA GLY A 218 12.53 -2.41 21.04
C GLY A 218 12.31 -0.97 20.59
N ALA A 219 13.17 -0.44 19.69
CA ALA A 219 12.94 0.84 19.01
C ALA A 219 12.41 0.61 17.59
N GLU A 220 11.36 1.31 17.25
CA GLU A 220 10.74 1.26 15.92
C GLU A 220 10.64 2.66 15.30
#